data_74e88920f043805ed7bfb1d145ea2f44
#
_entry.id   74e88920f043805ed7bfb1d145ea2f44
#
_cell.length_a   1.000
_cell.length_b   1.000
_cell.length_c   1.000
_cell.angle_alpha   90.00
_cell.angle_beta   90.00
_cell.angle_gamma   90.00
#
_symmetry.space_group_name_H-M   'P 1'
#
loop_
_entity.id
_entity.type
_entity.pdbx_description
1 polymer ?
#
loop_
_entity_poly.entity_id
_entity_poly.type
_entity_poly.pdbx_seq_one_letter_code
_entity_poly.pdbx_strand_id
1 'polypeptide(L)'
;MELSYVYILKCSDGTFYTGVTSDLEQRVQEHQGGKHGDSYTAQRLPVELVYFCSFTDINLAIEFEKKIKKWSRAKKLALIESRYDDLPALSKKVFKK
;
A
#
# COMPACT_ATOMS: atom_id res chain seq x y z
N MET A 1 -3.09 6.92 20.61
CA MET A 1 -3.36 7.55 19.32
C MET A 1 -3.49 6.49 18.28
N GLU A 2 -4.50 6.62 17.46
CA GLU A 2 -4.71 5.66 16.43
C GLU A 2 -4.00 6.02 15.17
N LEU A 3 -3.43 5.05 14.49
CA LEU A 3 -2.79 5.29 13.21
C LEU A 3 -3.66 4.75 12.10
N SER A 4 -3.54 5.36 10.95
CA SER A 4 -4.16 4.85 9.73
C SER A 4 -3.03 4.46 8.78
N TYR A 5 -3.26 3.41 8.04
CA TYR A 5 -2.22 2.88 7.16
C TYR A 5 -2.68 2.86 5.71
N VAL A 6 -1.79 3.23 4.83
CA VAL A 6 -2.00 3.02 3.40
C VAL A 6 -1.09 1.86 3.02
N TYR A 7 -1.62 0.90 2.30
CA TYR A 7 -0.85 -0.30 1.97
C TYR A 7 -1.04 -0.69 0.53
N ILE A 8 -0.08 -1.44 0.01
CA ILE A 8 -0.16 -1.99 -1.33
C ILE A 8 0.07 -3.48 -1.25
N LEU A 9 -0.81 -4.24 -1.87
CA LEU A 9 -0.68 -5.68 -1.97
C LEU A 9 -0.35 -6.03 -3.42
N LYS A 10 0.55 -6.99 -3.60
CA LYS A 10 0.84 -7.50 -4.92
C LYS A 10 0.05 -8.77 -5.10
N CYS A 11 -0.71 -8.86 -6.16
CA CYS A 11 -1.58 -10.01 -6.42
C CYS A 11 -0.88 -11.04 -7.28
N SER A 12 -1.46 -12.23 -7.35
CA SER A 12 -0.85 -13.33 -8.08
C SER A 12 -0.67 -13.04 -9.55
N ASP A 13 -1.52 -12.20 -10.10
CA ASP A 13 -1.41 -11.85 -11.52
C ASP A 13 -0.48 -10.67 -11.77
N GLY A 14 0.23 -10.24 -10.73
CA GLY A 14 1.18 -9.13 -10.87
C GLY A 14 0.60 -7.75 -10.72
N THR A 15 -0.71 -7.63 -10.51
CA THR A 15 -1.30 -6.32 -10.33
C THR A 15 -1.18 -5.89 -8.87
N PHE A 16 -1.43 -4.62 -8.62
CA PHE A 16 -1.33 -4.06 -7.28
C PHE A 16 -2.68 -3.59 -6.79
N TYR A 17 -2.94 -3.82 -5.52
CA TYR A 17 -4.14 -3.33 -4.86
C TYR A 17 -3.73 -2.35 -3.77
N THR A 18 -4.33 -1.18 -3.73
CA THR A 18 -4.02 -0.16 -2.73
C THR A 18 -5.22 0.04 -1.83
N GLY A 19 -4.98 0.13 -0.54
CA GLY A 19 -6.07 0.34 0.41
C GLY A 19 -5.63 1.14 1.61
N VAL A 20 -6.59 1.45 2.46
CA VAL A 20 -6.34 2.18 3.69
C VAL A 20 -7.06 1.46 4.82
N THR A 21 -6.45 1.38 5.98
CA THR A 21 -7.04 0.69 7.11
C THR A 21 -6.47 1.22 8.41
N SER A 22 -7.20 1.05 9.49
CA SER A 22 -6.69 1.37 10.82
C SER A 22 -6.06 0.15 11.47
N ASP A 23 -6.20 -1.02 10.88
CA ASP A 23 -5.63 -2.25 11.43
C ASP A 23 -4.97 -3.02 10.30
N LEU A 24 -3.69 -2.72 10.08
CA LEU A 24 -2.98 -3.27 8.93
C LEU A 24 -2.88 -4.79 8.99
N GLU A 25 -2.49 -5.30 10.12
CA GLU A 25 -2.26 -6.74 10.21
C GLU A 25 -3.54 -7.52 9.96
N GLN A 26 -4.63 -7.10 10.57
CA GLN A 26 -5.89 -7.79 10.38
C GLN A 26 -6.35 -7.69 8.94
N ARG A 27 -6.23 -6.51 8.33
CA ARG A 27 -6.69 -6.33 6.98
C ARG A 27 -5.90 -7.18 5.99
N VAL A 28 -4.58 -7.26 6.19
CA VAL A 28 -3.75 -8.10 5.33
C VAL A 28 -4.14 -9.56 5.47
N GLN A 29 -4.37 -10.00 6.70
CA GLN A 29 -4.79 -11.38 6.91
C GLN A 29 -6.13 -11.67 6.26
N GLU A 30 -7.05 -10.72 6.30
CA GLU A 30 -8.34 -10.89 5.66
C GLU A 30 -8.19 -11.02 4.15
N HIS A 31 -7.34 -10.21 3.56
CA HIS A 31 -7.12 -10.30 2.12
C HIS A 31 -6.46 -11.63 1.76
N GLN A 32 -5.48 -12.05 2.55
CA GLN A 32 -4.77 -13.30 2.27
C GLN A 32 -5.67 -14.51 2.45
N GLY A 33 -6.66 -14.39 3.33
CA GLY A 33 -7.59 -15.47 3.55
C GLY A 33 -8.78 -15.45 2.61
N GLY A 34 -8.87 -14.45 1.75
CA GLY A 34 -9.99 -14.38 0.82
C GLY A 34 -11.29 -13.99 1.48
N LYS A 35 -11.25 -13.36 2.65
CA LYS A 35 -12.47 -13.04 3.36
C LYS A 35 -13.32 -11.99 2.70
N HIS A 36 -12.75 -11.22 1.81
CA HIS A 36 -13.53 -10.25 1.09
C HIS A 36 -13.91 -10.88 -0.24
N GLY A 37 -14.87 -11.76 -0.19
CA GLY A 37 -15.18 -12.64 -1.29
C GLY A 37 -15.38 -12.01 -2.64
N ASP A 38 -15.90 -10.80 -2.67
CA ASP A 38 -16.13 -10.14 -3.92
C ASP A 38 -15.03 -9.20 -4.27
N SER A 39 -14.00 -9.10 -3.47
CA SER A 39 -13.01 -8.07 -3.67
C SER A 39 -12.04 -8.44 -4.77
N TYR A 40 -11.37 -7.41 -5.24
CA TYR A 40 -10.35 -7.55 -6.24
C TYR A 40 -9.32 -8.61 -5.84
N THR A 41 -8.88 -8.58 -4.58
CA THR A 41 -7.81 -9.46 -4.14
C THR A 41 -8.27 -10.90 -3.97
N ALA A 42 -9.54 -11.11 -3.63
CA ALA A 42 -10.00 -12.47 -3.40
C ALA A 42 -9.92 -13.32 -4.65
N GLN A 43 -10.01 -12.69 -5.80
CA GLN A 43 -9.93 -13.42 -7.04
C GLN A 43 -8.51 -13.53 -7.57
N ARG A 44 -7.56 -12.94 -6.87
CA ARG A 44 -6.17 -12.89 -7.34
C ARG A 44 -5.20 -13.34 -6.29
N LEU A 45 -5.62 -14.29 -5.47
CA LEU A 45 -4.75 -14.87 -4.46
C LEU A 45 -3.68 -15.72 -5.13
N PRO A 46 -2.54 -15.84 -4.52
CA PRO A 46 -2.17 -15.25 -3.25
C PRO A 46 -1.77 -13.79 -3.40
N VAL A 47 -1.92 -13.05 -2.32
CA VAL A 47 -1.51 -11.66 -2.30
C VAL A 47 -0.45 -11.47 -1.24
N GLU A 48 0.36 -10.46 -1.43
CA GLU A 48 1.50 -10.22 -0.56
C GLU A 48 1.59 -8.74 -0.25
N LEU A 49 1.83 -8.40 1.01
CA LEU A 49 2.02 -7.01 1.39
C LEU A 49 3.40 -6.56 0.94
N VAL A 50 3.44 -5.56 0.08
CA VAL A 50 4.71 -5.09 -0.46
C VAL A 50 5.05 -3.66 -0.05
N TYR A 51 4.11 -2.94 0.52
CA TYR A 51 4.38 -1.57 0.97
C TYR A 51 3.33 -1.13 1.97
N PHE A 52 3.73 -0.37 2.98
CA PHE A 52 2.77 0.33 3.82
C PHE A 52 3.42 1.56 4.42
N CYS A 53 2.59 2.51 4.80
CA CYS A 53 3.05 3.65 5.57
C CYS A 53 1.92 4.06 6.49
N SER A 54 2.25 4.82 7.52
CA SER A 54 1.26 5.18 8.53
C SER A 54 1.05 6.70 8.57
N PHE A 55 -0.13 7.06 9.01
CA PHE A 55 -0.51 8.47 9.15
C PHE A 55 -1.23 8.63 10.48
N THR A 56 -1.09 9.77 11.09
CA THR A 56 -1.83 10.08 12.31
C THR A 56 -3.18 10.70 12.00
N ASP A 57 -3.41 11.09 10.75
CA ASP A 57 -4.65 11.72 10.33
C ASP A 57 -5.25 10.89 9.20
N ILE A 58 -6.43 10.32 9.45
CA ILE A 58 -7.07 9.46 8.46
C ILE A 58 -7.33 10.20 7.14
N ASN A 59 -7.59 11.49 7.20
CA ASN A 59 -7.84 12.23 5.98
C ASN A 59 -6.61 12.30 5.09
N LEU A 60 -5.45 12.42 5.71
CA LEU A 60 -4.21 12.41 4.93
C LEU A 60 -3.95 11.03 4.33
N ALA A 61 -4.30 9.99 5.07
CA ALA A 61 -4.14 8.64 4.56
C ALA A 61 -5.03 8.40 3.35
N ILE A 62 -6.27 8.85 3.44
CA ILE A 62 -7.20 8.69 2.33
C ILE A 62 -6.73 9.46 1.10
N GLU A 63 -6.24 10.66 1.30
CA GLU A 63 -5.73 11.44 0.19
C GLU A 63 -4.55 10.77 -0.48
N PHE A 64 -3.65 10.23 0.32
CA PHE A 64 -2.48 9.55 -0.23
C PHE A 64 -2.89 8.29 -0.98
N GLU A 65 -3.83 7.54 -0.42
CA GLU A 65 -4.31 6.33 -1.07
C GLU A 65 -4.92 6.66 -2.42
N LYS A 66 -5.73 7.70 -2.49
CA LYS A 66 -6.34 8.09 -3.75
C LYS A 66 -5.28 8.53 -4.75
N LYS A 67 -4.24 9.18 -4.27
CA LYS A 67 -3.20 9.65 -5.15
C LYS A 67 -2.41 8.49 -5.76
N ILE A 68 -1.97 7.56 -4.93
CA ILE A 68 -1.13 6.50 -5.46
C ILE A 68 -1.93 5.48 -6.27
N LYS A 69 -3.23 5.42 -6.08
CA LYS A 69 -4.04 4.55 -6.91
C LYS A 69 -3.96 4.93 -8.37
N LYS A 70 -3.71 6.21 -8.64
CA LYS A 70 -3.65 6.69 -10.00
C LYS A 70 -2.25 6.67 -10.59
N TRP A 71 -1.27 6.26 -9.81
CA TRP A 71 0.10 6.24 -10.29
C TRP A 71 0.30 5.13 -11.30
N SER A 72 1.28 5.30 -12.17
CA SER A 72 1.64 4.26 -13.11
C SER A 72 2.27 3.10 -12.36
N ARG A 73 2.35 1.96 -13.03
CA ARG A 73 2.98 0.80 -12.42
C ARG A 73 4.42 1.09 -12.07
N ALA A 74 5.14 1.78 -12.92
CA ALA A 74 6.55 2.09 -12.66
C ALA A 74 6.70 2.91 -11.40
N LYS A 75 5.81 3.88 -11.19
CA LYS A 75 5.89 4.72 -10.04
C LYS A 75 5.55 3.94 -8.77
N LYS A 76 4.58 3.04 -8.85
CA LYS A 76 4.25 2.20 -7.71
C LYS A 76 5.42 1.28 -7.38
N LEU A 77 6.07 0.75 -8.39
CA LEU A 77 7.22 -0.12 -8.14
C LEU A 77 8.34 0.61 -7.45
N ALA A 78 8.60 1.85 -7.85
CA ALA A 78 9.64 2.64 -7.19
C ALA A 78 9.32 2.81 -5.70
N LEU A 79 8.08 3.07 -5.40
CA LEU A 79 7.68 3.22 -4.01
C LEU A 79 7.82 1.90 -3.25
N ILE A 80 7.37 0.83 -3.85
CA ILE A 80 7.41 -0.48 -3.21
C ILE A 80 8.82 -0.92 -2.94
N GLU A 81 9.71 -0.66 -3.86
CA GLU A 81 11.09 -1.10 -3.71
C GLU A 81 11.87 -0.16 -2.83
N SER A 82 11.19 0.78 -2.22
CA SER A 82 11.83 1.72 -1.32
C SER A 82 12.93 2.50 -1.98
N ARG A 83 12.70 2.85 -3.22
CA ARG A 83 13.69 3.59 -3.92
C ARG A 83 13.50 5.04 -3.63
N TYR A 84 13.65 5.39 -2.38
CA TYR A 84 13.43 6.76 -1.98
C TYR A 84 14.38 7.69 -2.67
N ASP A 85 15.53 7.19 -3.06
CA ASP A 85 16.46 8.00 -3.80
C ASP A 85 15.88 8.44 -5.10
N ASP A 86 14.99 7.64 -5.68
CA ASP A 86 14.40 7.97 -6.96
C ASP A 86 13.18 8.85 -6.82
N LEU A 87 12.73 9.09 -5.59
CA LEU A 87 11.57 9.91 -5.35
C LEU A 87 12.06 11.21 -4.80
N PRO A 88 12.05 12.17 -5.54
CA PRO A 88 12.66 13.33 -5.18
C PRO A 88 12.37 13.76 -3.89
N ALA A 89 11.87 14.15 -3.38
CA ALA A 89 11.67 14.64 -2.18
C ALA A 89 11.87 13.78 -1.15
N LEU A 90 11.67 12.66 -1.28
CA LEU A 90 11.64 11.94 -0.23
C LEU A 90 12.80 11.64 0.13
N SER A 91 13.31 11.58 -0.42
CA SER A 91 14.01 10.99 -0.20
C SER A 91 14.92 11.01 0.35
N LYS A 92 15.65 11.14 -0.09
CA LYS A 92 16.66 10.80 0.33
C LYS A 92 17.11 11.22 1.45
N LYS A 93 16.93 12.12 1.78
CA LYS A 93 17.37 12.59 2.89
C LYS A 93 16.86 12.14 3.99
N VAL A 94 15.80 11.83 3.99
CA VAL A 94 15.17 11.47 5.10
C VAL A 94 15.59 10.21 5.55
N PHE A 95 15.85 9.37 4.75
CA PHE A 95 16.13 8.14 5.19
C PHE A 95 17.46 7.73 5.10
N LYS A 96 18.26 8.36 4.69
CA LYS A 96 19.42 7.94 4.54
C LYS A 96 20.18 8.01 5.25
N LYS A 97 20.00 8.05 5.34
CA LYS A 97 20.56 7.74 5.74
C LYS A 97 20.87 7.79 6.04
#